data_75d64218e5082f05a2692c1247af44c6
#
_entry.id   75d64218e5082f05a2692c1247af44c6
#
_cell.length_a   1.000
_cell.length_b   1.000
_cell.length_c   1.000
_cell.angle_alpha   90.00
_cell.angle_beta   90.00
_cell.angle_gamma   90.00
#
_symmetry.space_group_name_H-M   'P 1'
#
loop_
_entity.id
_entity.type
_entity.pdbx_description
1 polymer ?
#
loop_
_entity_poly.entity_id
_entity_poly.type
_entity_poly.pdbx_seq_one_letter_code
_entity_poly.pdbx_strand_id
1 'polypeptide(L)'
;EQAMQGAADILRQSKKVIGIGSPRASIESNFALRELVGADNFYTGIAKGEQERLQMMLKVLREGGIHTPALRDIESYDAVLVLGEDITQTGARVALAVRQAVKGKAREMAAAQKVADWQIAAILNIGQRAKHPLFVTNVDNTRLDDIAAWTYRAPVEDQARLGFAIAHALDNNAPAVDGIDRDLQNKIDVIVQALAGAKKPLIISGTNAGSAEVIQAAANVAKALKGRGADVGITMIARSVNSMGLGMIGGGSLDDALTELETGRADAVVVLENDLHRHASAARVDAALAKAPLVLVVDHQRTAIMENAHLVLSAASFAESDGTVINNEGRAQRFFQVYDPSYYDSNTVMLESWRWLHSLHSTVQSREVDWTQLDHVIDAVVEKLPQLAGIKDAAPEASFRIRGQKLAREPHRYSGRTAMRANISVHEPRQPQDKDTMFAFSMEGNNQPSAPRSQIPFAW
;
A
#
# COMPACT_ATOMS: atom_id res chain seq x y z
N GLU A 1 -29.99 15.20 2.56
CA GLU A 1 -30.81 15.13 1.33
C GLU A 1 -30.66 16.38 0.46
N GLN A 2 -30.85 17.61 0.99
CA GLN A 2 -30.74 18.86 0.21
C GLN A 2 -29.37 19.03 -0.46
N ALA A 3 -28.26 18.74 0.24
CA ALA A 3 -26.90 18.82 -0.31
C ALA A 3 -26.70 17.83 -1.47
N MET A 4 -27.21 16.60 -1.34
CA MET A 4 -27.14 15.58 -2.39
C MET A 4 -27.94 15.98 -3.61
N GLN A 5 -29.16 16.50 -3.42
CA GLN A 5 -29.99 16.98 -4.52
C GLN A 5 -29.33 18.17 -5.23
N GLY A 6 -28.80 19.15 -4.47
CA GLY A 6 -28.09 20.29 -5.04
C GLY A 6 -26.84 19.87 -5.84
N ALA A 7 -26.05 18.92 -5.32
CA ALA A 7 -24.92 18.36 -6.06
C ALA A 7 -25.36 17.65 -7.33
N ALA A 8 -26.42 16.82 -7.27
CA ALA A 8 -26.92 16.12 -8.43
C ALA A 8 -27.44 17.08 -9.52
N ASP A 9 -28.12 18.15 -9.12
CA ASP A 9 -28.64 19.16 -10.06
C ASP A 9 -27.49 19.91 -10.77
N ILE A 10 -26.41 20.24 -10.05
CA ILE A 10 -25.22 20.84 -10.64
C ILE A 10 -24.52 19.86 -11.59
N LEU A 11 -24.35 18.61 -11.18
CA LEU A 11 -23.73 17.58 -12.03
C LEU A 11 -24.54 17.35 -13.33
N ARG A 12 -25.88 17.36 -13.26
CA ARG A 12 -26.74 17.24 -14.45
C ARG A 12 -26.57 18.42 -15.42
N GLN A 13 -26.32 19.61 -14.91
CA GLN A 13 -26.16 20.82 -15.71
C GLN A 13 -24.73 20.97 -16.26
N SER A 14 -23.77 20.25 -15.70
CA SER A 14 -22.36 20.31 -16.12
C SER A 14 -22.18 19.65 -17.47
N LYS A 15 -21.38 20.28 -18.33
CA LYS A 15 -21.05 19.76 -19.68
C LYS A 15 -20.12 18.56 -19.60
N LYS A 16 -19.12 18.64 -18.70
CA LYS A 16 -18.17 17.57 -18.46
C LYS A 16 -17.77 17.52 -17.00
N VAL A 17 -18.13 16.43 -16.34
CA VAL A 17 -17.73 16.12 -14.97
C VAL A 17 -16.52 15.19 -15.02
N ILE A 18 -15.46 15.50 -14.29
CA ILE A 18 -14.32 14.60 -14.10
C ILE A 18 -14.25 14.10 -12.67
N GLY A 19 -13.71 12.88 -12.50
CA GLY A 19 -13.45 12.26 -11.19
C GLY A 19 -11.95 12.08 -10.97
N ILE A 20 -11.46 12.54 -9.83
CA ILE A 20 -10.08 12.34 -9.40
C ILE A 20 -10.09 11.33 -8.25
N GLY A 21 -9.62 10.11 -8.54
CA GLY A 21 -9.54 8.99 -7.62
C GLY A 21 -8.38 9.10 -6.63
N SER A 22 -8.17 8.03 -5.90
CA SER A 22 -7.17 7.99 -4.83
C SER A 22 -6.49 6.63 -4.70
N PRO A 23 -5.16 6.60 -4.57
CA PRO A 23 -4.44 5.37 -4.24
C PRO A 23 -4.61 4.94 -2.77
N ARG A 24 -5.31 5.74 -1.94
CA ARG A 24 -5.68 5.42 -0.55
C ARG A 24 -7.06 4.78 -0.45
N ALA A 25 -7.97 5.17 -1.36
CA ALA A 25 -9.35 4.70 -1.37
C ALA A 25 -9.44 3.23 -1.81
N SER A 26 -10.51 2.55 -1.39
CA SER A 26 -10.79 1.18 -1.78
C SER A 26 -11.04 1.05 -3.30
N ILE A 27 -11.04 -0.19 -3.78
CA ILE A 27 -11.40 -0.49 -5.17
C ILE A 27 -12.83 -0.02 -5.44
N GLU A 28 -13.74 -0.32 -4.52
CA GLU A 28 -15.14 0.00 -4.62
C GLU A 28 -15.40 1.51 -4.71
N SER A 29 -14.66 2.28 -3.89
CA SER A 29 -14.79 3.74 -3.90
C SER A 29 -14.28 4.36 -5.20
N ASN A 30 -13.11 3.91 -5.68
CA ASN A 30 -12.58 4.36 -6.97
C ASN A 30 -13.49 3.94 -8.14
N PHE A 31 -14.03 2.73 -8.09
CA PHE A 31 -14.96 2.24 -9.11
C PHE A 31 -16.28 3.03 -9.10
N ALA A 32 -16.84 3.31 -7.93
CA ALA A 32 -18.06 4.11 -7.82
C ALA A 32 -17.87 5.52 -8.39
N LEU A 33 -16.69 6.14 -8.17
CA LEU A 33 -16.35 7.41 -8.81
C LEU A 33 -16.26 7.27 -10.33
N ARG A 34 -15.60 6.21 -10.82
CA ARG A 34 -15.48 5.93 -12.24
C ARG A 34 -16.86 5.74 -12.91
N GLU A 35 -17.79 5.10 -12.23
CA GLU A 35 -19.16 4.92 -12.72
C GLU A 35 -19.96 6.23 -12.72
N LEU A 36 -19.75 7.10 -11.72
CA LEU A 36 -20.41 8.40 -11.64
C LEU A 36 -20.01 9.31 -12.81
N VAL A 37 -18.73 9.37 -13.16
CA VAL A 37 -18.21 10.31 -14.17
C VAL A 37 -18.02 9.69 -15.55
N GLY A 38 -18.07 8.37 -15.64
CA GLY A 38 -17.72 7.61 -16.85
C GLY A 38 -16.22 7.31 -16.94
N ALA A 39 -15.87 6.20 -17.60
CA ALA A 39 -14.49 5.69 -17.69
C ALA A 39 -13.51 6.70 -18.28
N ASP A 40 -13.91 7.44 -19.31
CA ASP A 40 -13.07 8.41 -20.03
C ASP A 40 -12.83 9.70 -19.24
N ASN A 41 -13.61 9.93 -18.18
CA ASN A 41 -13.52 11.09 -17.31
C ASN A 41 -12.93 10.76 -15.94
N PHE A 42 -12.48 9.52 -15.75
CA PHE A 42 -11.85 9.07 -14.52
C PHE A 42 -10.34 9.22 -14.57
N TYR A 43 -9.77 9.85 -13.54
CA TYR A 43 -8.34 10.09 -13.34
C TYR A 43 -7.91 9.49 -12.02
N THR A 44 -6.74 8.85 -11.99
CA THR A 44 -6.24 8.11 -10.82
C THR A 44 -5.87 8.99 -9.63
N GLY A 45 -5.69 10.29 -9.87
CA GLY A 45 -5.29 11.24 -8.83
C GLY A 45 -3.83 11.13 -8.37
N ILE A 46 -2.99 10.41 -9.11
CA ILE A 46 -1.53 10.36 -8.90
C ILE A 46 -0.80 11.09 -10.02
N ALA A 47 0.39 11.63 -9.70
CA ALA A 47 1.21 12.34 -10.68
C ALA A 47 1.56 11.45 -11.88
N LYS A 48 1.66 12.03 -13.08
CA LYS A 48 1.90 11.30 -14.32
C LYS A 48 3.12 10.37 -14.25
N GLY A 49 4.26 10.86 -13.77
CA GLY A 49 5.46 10.04 -13.67
C GLY A 49 5.33 8.88 -12.68
N GLU A 50 4.55 9.02 -11.59
CA GLU A 50 4.25 7.91 -10.69
C GLU A 50 3.32 6.89 -11.35
N GLN A 51 2.33 7.36 -12.10
CA GLN A 51 1.44 6.47 -12.84
C GLN A 51 2.19 5.65 -13.90
N GLU A 52 3.11 6.26 -14.63
CA GLU A 52 3.94 5.57 -15.62
C GLU A 52 4.79 4.47 -14.96
N ARG A 53 5.41 4.75 -13.81
CA ARG A 53 6.15 3.74 -13.02
C ARG A 53 5.25 2.63 -12.51
N LEU A 54 4.06 2.96 -12.02
CA LEU A 54 3.08 1.98 -11.58
C LEU A 54 2.64 1.06 -12.73
N GLN A 55 2.39 1.62 -13.91
CA GLN A 55 2.05 0.81 -15.11
C GLN A 55 3.22 -0.06 -15.55
N MET A 56 4.46 0.43 -15.49
CA MET A 56 5.66 -0.38 -15.73
C MET A 56 5.75 -1.54 -14.75
N MET A 57 5.54 -1.29 -13.47
CA MET A 57 5.54 -2.31 -12.42
C MET A 57 4.46 -3.37 -12.67
N LEU A 58 3.23 -2.96 -12.97
CA LEU A 58 2.13 -3.87 -13.31
C LEU A 58 2.46 -4.72 -14.55
N LYS A 59 3.07 -4.13 -15.57
CA LYS A 59 3.53 -4.85 -16.76
C LYS A 59 4.56 -5.92 -16.41
N VAL A 60 5.57 -5.58 -15.61
CA VAL A 60 6.59 -6.54 -15.14
C VAL A 60 5.95 -7.71 -14.41
N LEU A 61 5.00 -7.45 -13.51
CA LEU A 61 4.34 -8.49 -12.72
C LEU A 61 3.42 -9.38 -13.56
N ARG A 62 2.73 -8.83 -14.56
CA ARG A 62 1.82 -9.58 -15.43
C ARG A 62 2.55 -10.38 -16.51
N GLU A 63 3.54 -9.78 -17.15
CA GLU A 63 4.18 -10.32 -18.36
C GLU A 63 5.51 -11.02 -18.06
N GLY A 64 6.17 -10.68 -16.93
CA GLY A 64 7.50 -11.21 -16.60
C GLY A 64 7.52 -12.70 -16.30
N GLY A 65 6.37 -13.26 -15.89
CA GLY A 65 6.25 -14.69 -15.56
C GLY A 65 7.17 -15.11 -14.40
N ILE A 66 7.59 -14.16 -13.55
CA ILE A 66 8.45 -14.37 -12.38
C ILE A 66 7.54 -14.42 -11.16
N HIS A 67 7.85 -15.33 -10.24
CA HIS A 67 7.07 -15.49 -9.02
C HIS A 67 7.18 -14.26 -8.10
N THR A 68 6.05 -13.77 -7.63
CA THR A 68 5.98 -12.75 -6.59
C THR A 68 5.66 -13.44 -5.27
N PRO A 69 6.63 -13.53 -4.34
CA PRO A 69 6.44 -14.26 -3.10
C PRO A 69 5.50 -13.53 -2.14
N ALA A 70 4.74 -14.29 -1.36
CA ALA A 70 4.07 -13.77 -0.19
C ALA A 70 5.09 -13.33 0.87
N LEU A 71 4.70 -12.41 1.76
CA LEU A 71 5.59 -11.89 2.82
C LEU A 71 6.30 -12.98 3.61
N ARG A 72 5.60 -14.09 3.91
CA ARG A 72 6.17 -15.21 4.66
C ARG A 72 7.21 -15.97 3.84
N ASP A 73 7.00 -16.09 2.53
CA ASP A 73 7.88 -16.84 1.65
C ASP A 73 9.21 -16.13 1.43
N ILE A 74 9.24 -14.79 1.56
CA ILE A 74 10.46 -13.98 1.49
C ILE A 74 11.52 -14.50 2.48
N GLU A 75 11.12 -15.00 3.64
CA GLU A 75 12.05 -15.52 4.65
C GLU A 75 12.85 -16.75 4.17
N SER A 76 12.40 -17.43 3.10
CA SER A 76 13.07 -18.62 2.53
C SER A 76 14.11 -18.31 1.45
N TYR A 77 14.27 -17.05 1.07
CA TYR A 77 15.22 -16.63 0.05
C TYR A 77 16.65 -16.54 0.61
N ASP A 78 17.64 -16.96 -0.20
CA ASP A 78 19.03 -17.13 0.24
C ASP A 78 20.02 -16.18 -0.42
N ALA A 79 19.57 -15.28 -1.29
CA ALA A 79 20.29 -14.09 -1.74
C ALA A 79 19.30 -12.99 -2.10
N VAL A 80 19.53 -11.75 -1.69
CA VAL A 80 18.60 -10.64 -1.91
C VAL A 80 19.32 -9.44 -2.50
N LEU A 81 18.76 -8.89 -3.58
CA LEU A 81 19.12 -7.59 -4.15
C LEU A 81 17.96 -6.62 -3.99
N VAL A 82 18.17 -5.52 -3.26
CA VAL A 82 17.25 -4.38 -3.16
C VAL A 82 17.79 -3.27 -4.06
N LEU A 83 17.05 -2.96 -5.13
CA LEU A 83 17.45 -1.97 -6.12
C LEU A 83 16.54 -0.74 -6.05
N GLY A 84 17.07 0.36 -5.52
CA GLY A 84 16.43 1.67 -5.52
C GLY A 84 15.31 1.87 -4.49
N GLU A 85 15.09 0.94 -3.55
CA GLU A 85 14.04 1.05 -2.56
C GLU A 85 14.58 1.09 -1.12
N ASP A 86 14.07 2.00 -0.31
CA ASP A 86 14.19 1.86 1.14
C ASP A 86 12.97 1.12 1.72
N ILE A 87 13.01 -0.20 1.64
CA ILE A 87 11.91 -1.04 2.15
C ILE A 87 11.71 -0.92 3.66
N THR A 88 12.64 -0.31 4.39
CA THR A 88 12.46 -0.03 5.82
C THR A 88 11.45 1.09 6.07
N GLN A 89 11.24 1.96 5.08
CA GLN A 89 10.27 3.05 5.11
C GLN A 89 9.01 2.71 4.31
N THR A 90 9.16 2.08 3.15
CA THR A 90 8.08 1.87 2.18
C THR A 90 7.40 0.50 2.29
N GLY A 91 8.07 -0.48 2.90
CA GLY A 91 7.58 -1.85 3.07
C GLY A 91 8.13 -2.52 4.32
N ALA A 92 7.89 -1.96 5.51
CA ALA A 92 8.50 -2.39 6.77
C ALA A 92 8.35 -3.90 7.07
N ARG A 93 7.23 -4.52 6.68
CA ARG A 93 7.03 -5.98 6.81
C ARG A 93 7.90 -6.77 5.83
N VAL A 94 8.11 -6.25 4.60
CA VAL A 94 9.07 -6.82 3.64
C VAL A 94 10.49 -6.72 4.20
N ALA A 95 10.87 -5.56 4.76
CA ALA A 95 12.18 -5.39 5.38
C ALA A 95 12.41 -6.36 6.54
N LEU A 96 11.39 -6.62 7.36
CA LEU A 96 11.46 -7.63 8.42
C LEU A 96 11.67 -9.04 7.84
N ALA A 97 10.94 -9.42 6.81
CA ALA A 97 11.07 -10.73 6.15
C ALA A 97 12.47 -10.89 5.52
N VAL A 98 13.01 -9.84 4.88
CA VAL A 98 14.39 -9.82 4.37
C VAL A 98 15.42 -9.99 5.50
N ARG A 99 15.22 -9.35 6.66
CA ARG A 99 16.10 -9.58 7.83
C ARG A 99 16.06 -11.04 8.30
N GLN A 100 14.90 -11.70 8.22
CA GLN A 100 14.81 -13.14 8.55
C GLN A 100 15.49 -13.99 7.47
N ALA A 101 15.29 -13.67 6.18
CA ALA A 101 15.98 -14.35 5.07
C ALA A 101 17.51 -14.31 5.26
N VAL A 102 18.06 -13.15 5.57
CA VAL A 102 19.51 -12.99 5.83
C VAL A 102 20.01 -13.89 6.98
N LYS A 103 19.21 -14.06 8.05
CA LYS A 103 19.51 -14.96 9.16
C LYS A 103 19.35 -16.45 8.81
N GLY A 104 18.73 -16.75 7.69
CA GLY A 104 18.48 -18.12 7.22
C GLY A 104 19.75 -18.97 7.14
N LYS A 105 20.91 -18.33 6.82
CA LYS A 105 22.19 -19.05 6.73
C LYS A 105 22.59 -19.74 8.03
N ALA A 106 22.44 -19.05 9.16
CA ALA A 106 22.72 -19.63 10.47
C ALA A 106 21.77 -20.81 10.79
N ARG A 107 20.49 -20.69 10.41
CA ARG A 107 19.50 -21.77 10.56
C ARG A 107 19.83 -22.97 9.67
N GLU A 108 20.26 -22.77 8.43
CA GLU A 108 20.73 -23.87 7.55
C GLU A 108 21.91 -24.62 8.18
N MET A 109 22.90 -23.90 8.69
CA MET A 109 24.07 -24.51 9.34
C MET A 109 23.69 -25.32 10.59
N ALA A 110 22.76 -24.81 11.39
CA ALA A 110 22.24 -25.48 12.57
C ALA A 110 21.40 -26.71 12.21
N ALA A 111 20.55 -26.60 11.19
CA ALA A 111 19.75 -27.71 10.69
C ALA A 111 20.61 -28.88 10.17
N ALA A 112 21.74 -28.59 9.50
CA ALA A 112 22.72 -29.58 9.09
C ALA A 112 23.32 -30.37 10.27
N GLN A 113 23.34 -29.75 11.45
CA GLN A 113 23.77 -30.38 12.73
C GLN A 113 22.55 -30.93 13.52
N LYS A 114 21.36 -31.00 12.93
CA LYS A 114 20.12 -31.48 13.55
C LYS A 114 19.68 -30.65 14.77
N VAL A 115 20.05 -29.40 14.86
CA VAL A 115 19.59 -28.46 15.87
C VAL A 115 18.21 -27.93 15.46
N ALA A 116 17.24 -28.04 16.37
CA ALA A 116 15.88 -27.60 16.13
C ALA A 116 15.77 -26.06 16.08
N ASP A 117 14.87 -25.51 15.25
CA ASP A 117 14.75 -24.08 14.96
C ASP A 117 14.38 -23.22 16.18
N TRP A 118 13.77 -23.80 17.19
CA TRP A 118 13.46 -23.12 18.46
C TRP A 118 14.67 -22.89 19.36
N GLN A 119 15.81 -23.59 19.10
CA GLN A 119 17.05 -23.48 19.90
C GLN A 119 17.92 -22.30 19.43
N ILE A 120 17.39 -21.10 19.60
CA ILE A 120 17.99 -19.87 19.05
C ILE A 120 19.45 -19.66 19.51
N ALA A 121 19.75 -19.94 20.79
CA ALA A 121 21.11 -19.78 21.31
C ALA A 121 22.12 -20.73 20.61
N ALA A 122 21.73 -21.97 20.33
CA ALA A 122 22.55 -22.92 19.59
C ALA A 122 22.72 -22.48 18.12
N ILE A 123 21.66 -22.02 17.47
CA ILE A 123 21.69 -21.48 16.09
C ILE A 123 22.66 -20.31 15.99
N LEU A 124 22.60 -19.36 16.91
CA LEU A 124 23.51 -18.22 16.95
C LEU A 124 24.98 -18.65 17.20
N ASN A 125 25.17 -19.62 18.06
CA ASN A 125 26.52 -20.14 18.33
C ASN A 125 27.11 -20.87 17.12
N ILE A 126 26.35 -21.68 16.42
CA ILE A 126 26.77 -22.41 15.21
C ILE A 126 26.96 -21.45 14.03
N GLY A 127 26.00 -20.58 13.83
CA GLY A 127 25.98 -19.65 12.69
C GLY A 127 26.98 -18.51 12.84
N GLN A 128 27.29 -18.13 14.07
CA GLN A 128 28.19 -17.00 14.33
C GLN A 128 27.75 -15.75 13.56
N ARG A 129 28.58 -15.33 12.58
CA ARG A 129 28.34 -14.20 11.69
C ARG A 129 27.84 -14.60 10.30
N ALA A 130 27.56 -15.89 10.09
CA ALA A 130 27.08 -16.37 8.79
C ALA A 130 25.73 -15.73 8.42
N LYS A 131 25.66 -15.18 7.23
CA LYS A 131 24.48 -14.51 6.69
C LYS A 131 24.31 -14.90 5.23
N HIS A 132 23.06 -14.98 4.76
CA HIS A 132 22.80 -14.93 3.33
C HIS A 132 23.13 -13.52 2.79
N PRO A 133 23.67 -13.42 1.58
CA PRO A 133 24.07 -12.13 1.02
C PRO A 133 22.85 -11.23 0.76
N LEU A 134 22.96 -9.99 1.23
CA LEU A 134 22.02 -8.90 0.95
C LEU A 134 22.81 -7.74 0.33
N PHE A 135 22.35 -7.29 -0.82
CA PHE A 135 22.86 -6.13 -1.53
C PHE A 135 21.81 -5.04 -1.55
N VAL A 136 22.16 -3.81 -1.19
CA VAL A 136 21.23 -2.70 -1.09
C VAL A 136 21.75 -1.50 -1.87
N THR A 137 20.94 -0.98 -2.77
CA THR A 137 21.20 0.30 -3.44
C THR A 137 20.18 1.34 -3.03
N ASN A 138 20.63 2.54 -2.74
CA ASN A 138 19.76 3.67 -2.42
C ASN A 138 20.56 4.97 -2.58
N VAL A 139 19.87 6.12 -2.54
CA VAL A 139 20.51 7.44 -2.52
C VAL A 139 21.08 7.79 -1.14
N ASP A 140 20.52 7.22 -0.06
CA ASP A 140 20.92 7.46 1.32
C ASP A 140 20.98 6.15 2.11
N ASN A 141 21.43 6.22 3.35
CA ASN A 141 21.53 5.08 4.25
C ASN A 141 20.16 4.52 4.59
N THR A 142 20.08 3.22 4.71
CA THR A 142 18.88 2.49 5.12
C THR A 142 19.12 1.70 6.41
N ARG A 143 18.03 1.29 7.07
CA ARG A 143 18.16 0.44 8.27
C ARG A 143 18.54 -1.02 7.94
N LEU A 144 18.77 -1.36 6.67
CA LEU A 144 19.28 -2.67 6.25
C LEU A 144 20.80 -2.70 6.12
N ASP A 145 21.47 -1.56 6.18
CA ASP A 145 22.91 -1.43 5.99
C ASP A 145 23.69 -2.23 7.04
N ASP A 146 23.17 -2.36 8.25
CA ASP A 146 23.74 -3.13 9.36
C ASP A 146 23.86 -4.64 9.08
N ILE A 147 23.08 -5.16 8.15
CA ILE A 147 23.08 -6.58 7.77
C ILE A 147 23.49 -6.82 6.32
N ALA A 148 23.63 -5.79 5.51
CA ALA A 148 24.01 -5.89 4.10
C ALA A 148 25.44 -6.38 3.94
N ALA A 149 25.68 -7.21 2.94
CA ALA A 149 27.01 -7.60 2.50
C ALA A 149 27.70 -6.48 1.74
N TRP A 150 26.92 -5.66 1.03
CA TRP A 150 27.40 -4.46 0.35
C TRP A 150 26.25 -3.48 0.12
N THR A 151 26.59 -2.20 0.19
CA THR A 151 25.68 -1.08 -0.05
C THR A 151 26.24 -0.18 -1.14
N TYR A 152 25.38 0.29 -2.05
CA TYR A 152 25.72 1.23 -3.09
C TYR A 152 24.93 2.51 -2.93
N ARG A 153 25.64 3.62 -2.64
CA ARG A 153 25.04 4.94 -2.49
C ARG A 153 25.40 5.76 -3.70
N ALA A 154 24.38 5.98 -4.55
CA ALA A 154 24.57 6.64 -5.84
C ALA A 154 23.26 7.32 -6.30
N PRO A 155 23.36 8.27 -7.23
CA PRO A 155 22.20 8.76 -7.95
C PRO A 155 21.36 7.63 -8.53
N VAL A 156 20.08 7.88 -8.74
CA VAL A 156 19.12 6.85 -9.16
C VAL A 156 19.48 6.26 -10.53
N GLU A 157 20.01 7.10 -11.42
CA GLU A 157 20.50 6.70 -12.75
C GLU A 157 21.65 5.70 -12.66
N ASP A 158 22.59 5.91 -11.74
CA ASP A 158 23.72 4.99 -11.54
C ASP A 158 23.27 3.68 -10.89
N GLN A 159 22.24 3.70 -10.05
CA GLN A 159 21.62 2.49 -9.53
C GLN A 159 20.94 1.68 -10.65
N ALA A 160 20.27 2.33 -11.58
CA ALA A 160 19.70 1.68 -12.77
C ALA A 160 20.81 1.06 -13.64
N ARG A 161 21.91 1.81 -13.90
CA ARG A 161 23.07 1.33 -14.65
C ARG A 161 23.71 0.10 -13.99
N LEU A 162 23.86 0.11 -12.66
CA LEU A 162 24.33 -1.05 -11.91
C LEU A 162 23.42 -2.26 -12.14
N GLY A 163 22.10 -2.08 -12.05
CA GLY A 163 21.14 -3.16 -12.27
C GLY A 163 21.18 -3.71 -13.71
N PHE A 164 21.32 -2.85 -14.72
CA PHE A 164 21.50 -3.29 -16.12
C PHE A 164 22.85 -4.02 -16.31
N ALA A 165 23.93 -3.57 -15.69
CA ALA A 165 25.22 -4.25 -15.76
C ALA A 165 25.19 -5.64 -15.10
N ILE A 166 24.49 -5.78 -13.97
CA ILE A 166 24.24 -7.07 -13.33
C ILE A 166 23.42 -7.99 -14.29
N ALA A 167 22.39 -7.45 -14.93
CA ALA A 167 21.57 -8.21 -15.87
C ALA A 167 22.39 -8.71 -17.08
N HIS A 168 23.26 -7.83 -17.64
CA HIS A 168 24.17 -8.20 -18.74
C HIS A 168 25.18 -9.27 -18.32
N ALA A 169 25.77 -9.15 -17.14
CA ALA A 169 26.71 -10.15 -16.63
C ALA A 169 26.04 -11.52 -16.34
N LEU A 170 24.75 -11.53 -16.04
CA LEU A 170 23.94 -12.75 -15.92
C LEU A 170 23.51 -13.31 -17.27
N ASP A 171 23.19 -12.45 -18.25
CA ASP A 171 22.76 -12.83 -19.58
C ASP A 171 23.40 -11.91 -20.64
N ASN A 172 24.37 -12.42 -21.36
CA ASN A 172 25.11 -11.66 -22.38
C ASN A 172 24.22 -11.15 -23.55
N ASN A 173 22.98 -11.63 -23.67
CA ASN A 173 22.04 -11.09 -24.65
C ASN A 173 21.37 -9.77 -24.16
N ALA A 174 21.46 -9.47 -22.85
CA ALA A 174 21.03 -8.18 -22.34
C ALA A 174 22.00 -7.07 -22.81
N PRO A 175 21.53 -5.84 -23.02
CA PRO A 175 22.41 -4.74 -23.44
C PRO A 175 23.55 -4.50 -22.47
N ALA A 176 24.77 -4.31 -23.01
CA ALA A 176 25.94 -3.93 -22.21
C ALA A 176 25.80 -2.49 -21.70
N VAL A 177 26.47 -2.22 -20.59
CA VAL A 177 26.54 -0.88 -19.97
C VAL A 177 27.98 -0.38 -20.05
N ASP A 178 28.17 0.73 -20.76
CA ASP A 178 29.50 1.35 -20.89
C ASP A 178 29.90 2.18 -19.67
N GLY A 179 31.20 2.38 -19.48
CA GLY A 179 31.73 3.28 -18.46
C GLY A 179 31.60 2.76 -17.01
N ILE A 180 31.56 1.45 -16.81
CA ILE A 180 31.70 0.83 -15.48
C ILE A 180 33.19 0.80 -15.14
N ASP A 181 33.56 1.41 -14.01
CA ASP A 181 34.92 1.35 -13.52
C ASP A 181 35.27 -0.04 -12.94
N ARG A 182 36.56 -0.29 -12.74
CA ARG A 182 37.03 -1.60 -12.32
C ARG A 182 36.54 -2.00 -10.93
N ASP A 183 36.41 -1.04 -10.01
CA ASP A 183 36.00 -1.33 -8.64
C ASP A 183 34.50 -1.71 -8.61
N LEU A 184 33.69 -1.00 -9.37
CA LEU A 184 32.26 -1.31 -9.52
C LEU A 184 32.08 -2.66 -10.25
N GLN A 185 32.91 -2.95 -11.29
CA GLN A 185 32.87 -4.25 -11.97
C GLN A 185 33.18 -5.40 -11.01
N ASN A 186 34.19 -5.28 -10.15
CA ASN A 186 34.49 -6.28 -9.12
C ASN A 186 33.29 -6.53 -8.18
N LYS A 187 32.51 -5.48 -7.87
CA LYS A 187 31.31 -5.61 -7.04
C LYS A 187 30.17 -6.27 -7.80
N ILE A 188 29.99 -5.93 -9.08
CA ILE A 188 29.02 -6.60 -9.97
C ILE A 188 29.31 -8.10 -10.01
N ASP A 189 30.56 -8.50 -10.19
CA ASP A 189 30.97 -9.90 -10.24
C ASP A 189 30.63 -10.66 -8.93
N VAL A 190 30.85 -10.02 -7.78
CA VAL A 190 30.45 -10.58 -6.46
C VAL A 190 28.93 -10.74 -6.35
N ILE A 191 28.15 -9.74 -6.77
CA ILE A 191 26.68 -9.79 -6.75
C ILE A 191 26.18 -10.89 -7.69
N VAL A 192 26.71 -10.94 -8.91
CA VAL A 192 26.34 -11.94 -9.93
C VAL A 192 26.64 -13.35 -9.42
N GLN A 193 27.83 -13.57 -8.85
CA GLN A 193 28.20 -14.86 -8.27
C GLN A 193 27.25 -15.28 -7.15
N ALA A 194 26.90 -14.34 -6.25
CA ALA A 194 25.99 -14.60 -5.14
C ALA A 194 24.58 -14.92 -5.61
N LEU A 195 24.02 -14.13 -6.54
CA LEU A 195 22.67 -14.34 -7.07
C LEU A 195 22.57 -15.61 -7.92
N ALA A 196 23.56 -15.86 -8.79
CA ALA A 196 23.57 -17.05 -9.64
C ALA A 196 23.84 -18.35 -8.87
N GLY A 197 24.55 -18.28 -7.75
CA GLY A 197 24.81 -19.41 -6.86
C GLY A 197 23.69 -19.68 -5.84
N ALA A 198 22.73 -18.79 -5.72
CA ALA A 198 21.61 -18.92 -4.79
C ALA A 198 20.59 -19.97 -5.29
N LYS A 199 19.96 -20.68 -4.35
CA LYS A 199 18.85 -21.59 -4.68
C LYS A 199 17.58 -20.78 -4.97
N LYS A 200 17.36 -19.72 -4.21
CA LYS A 200 16.20 -18.83 -4.32
C LYS A 200 16.67 -17.37 -4.22
N PRO A 201 17.10 -16.75 -5.32
CA PRO A 201 17.42 -15.32 -5.31
C PRO A 201 16.14 -14.47 -5.35
N LEU A 202 16.13 -13.35 -4.61
CA LEU A 202 15.04 -12.37 -4.57
C LEU A 202 15.52 -11.01 -5.06
N ILE A 203 14.76 -10.43 -5.98
CA ILE A 203 14.96 -9.06 -6.44
C ILE A 203 13.82 -8.20 -5.90
N ILE A 204 14.17 -7.08 -5.25
CA ILE A 204 13.20 -6.11 -4.71
C ILE A 204 13.46 -4.76 -5.34
N SER A 205 12.39 -4.12 -5.82
CA SER A 205 12.40 -2.75 -6.33
C SER A 205 11.02 -2.13 -6.14
N GLY A 206 10.77 -0.96 -6.72
CA GLY A 206 9.46 -0.31 -6.63
C GLY A 206 9.40 1.08 -7.25
N THR A 207 8.32 1.80 -6.96
CA THR A 207 8.04 3.10 -7.57
C THR A 207 8.70 4.27 -6.84
N ASN A 208 9.24 4.06 -5.63
CA ASN A 208 9.65 5.17 -4.75
C ASN A 208 11.01 5.78 -5.13
N ALA A 209 11.86 5.03 -5.85
CA ALA A 209 13.09 5.58 -6.42
C ALA A 209 12.84 6.69 -7.47
N GLY A 210 11.62 6.79 -7.97
CA GLY A 210 11.27 7.82 -8.96
C GLY A 210 11.71 7.51 -10.40
N SER A 211 12.24 6.31 -10.68
CA SER A 211 12.77 5.92 -12.00
C SER A 211 12.12 4.65 -12.53
N ALA A 212 11.68 4.69 -13.78
CA ALA A 212 11.20 3.52 -14.51
C ALA A 212 12.38 2.60 -14.90
N GLU A 213 13.56 3.17 -15.10
CA GLU A 213 14.78 2.45 -15.47
C GLU A 213 15.23 1.52 -14.33
N VAL A 214 15.11 1.93 -13.07
CA VAL A 214 15.40 1.10 -11.91
C VAL A 214 14.45 -0.11 -11.86
N ILE A 215 13.15 0.09 -12.12
CA ILE A 215 12.16 -0.98 -12.19
C ILE A 215 12.52 -1.94 -13.33
N GLN A 216 12.85 -1.41 -14.50
CA GLN A 216 13.24 -2.21 -15.67
C GLN A 216 14.53 -2.99 -15.42
N ALA A 217 15.52 -2.37 -14.78
CA ALA A 217 16.77 -3.01 -14.42
C ALA A 217 16.55 -4.20 -13.46
N ALA A 218 15.72 -4.01 -12.42
CA ALA A 218 15.32 -5.07 -11.51
C ALA A 218 14.62 -6.23 -12.23
N ALA A 219 13.70 -5.91 -13.15
CA ALA A 219 13.01 -6.90 -13.98
C ALA A 219 13.99 -7.67 -14.87
N ASN A 220 14.97 -6.99 -15.47
CA ASN A 220 15.98 -7.61 -16.32
C ASN A 220 16.89 -8.55 -15.52
N VAL A 221 17.32 -8.16 -14.31
CA VAL A 221 18.08 -9.05 -13.42
C VAL A 221 17.28 -10.32 -13.09
N ALA A 222 16.02 -10.16 -12.70
CA ALA A 222 15.18 -11.29 -12.38
C ALA A 222 14.92 -12.19 -13.60
N LYS A 223 14.71 -11.60 -14.79
CA LYS A 223 14.56 -12.35 -16.06
C LYS A 223 15.83 -13.12 -16.42
N ALA A 224 16.99 -12.52 -16.27
CA ALA A 224 18.27 -13.17 -16.54
C ALA A 224 18.52 -14.36 -15.60
N LEU A 225 18.21 -14.21 -14.30
CA LEU A 225 18.28 -15.31 -13.33
C LEU A 225 17.31 -16.45 -13.69
N LYS A 226 16.07 -16.11 -14.06
CA LYS A 226 15.08 -17.11 -14.52
C LYS A 226 15.57 -17.85 -15.77
N GLY A 227 16.16 -17.14 -16.74
CA GLY A 227 16.76 -17.72 -17.93
C GLY A 227 17.88 -18.74 -17.65
N ARG A 228 18.55 -18.59 -16.50
CA ARG A 228 19.56 -19.54 -16.01
C ARG A 228 18.97 -20.71 -15.20
N GLY A 229 17.64 -20.77 -15.05
CA GLY A 229 16.95 -21.83 -14.31
C GLY A 229 16.84 -21.59 -12.81
N ALA A 230 17.13 -20.39 -12.30
CA ALA A 230 16.98 -20.09 -10.88
C ALA A 230 15.49 -19.98 -10.48
N ASP A 231 15.16 -20.42 -9.26
CA ASP A 231 13.85 -20.20 -8.61
C ASP A 231 13.78 -18.76 -8.06
N VAL A 232 13.80 -17.79 -8.98
CA VAL A 232 13.89 -16.37 -8.66
C VAL A 232 12.52 -15.78 -8.29
N GLY A 233 12.51 -14.96 -7.23
CA GLY A 233 11.37 -14.12 -6.85
C GLY A 233 11.60 -12.66 -7.21
N ILE A 234 10.50 -11.94 -7.46
CA ILE A 234 10.50 -10.48 -7.60
C ILE A 234 9.43 -9.87 -6.71
N THR A 235 9.79 -8.84 -5.95
CA THR A 235 8.86 -8.06 -5.13
C THR A 235 8.96 -6.60 -5.53
N MET A 236 7.81 -6.02 -5.91
CA MET A 236 7.71 -4.62 -6.30
C MET A 236 6.90 -3.85 -5.27
N ILE A 237 7.45 -2.73 -4.79
CA ILE A 237 6.81 -1.89 -3.77
C ILE A 237 6.16 -0.69 -4.43
N ALA A 238 4.85 -0.55 -4.24
CA ALA A 238 4.08 0.62 -4.64
C ALA A 238 3.92 1.58 -3.45
N ARG A 239 3.72 2.85 -3.74
CA ARG A 239 3.77 3.93 -2.74
C ARG A 239 2.60 3.91 -1.75
N SER A 240 1.39 3.59 -2.21
CA SER A 240 0.17 3.69 -1.40
C SER A 240 -0.54 2.35 -1.28
N VAL A 241 -1.40 2.22 -0.28
CA VAL A 241 -2.05 0.96 0.12
C VAL A 241 -2.82 0.27 -1.01
N ASN A 242 -3.44 1.04 -1.89
CA ASN A 242 -4.21 0.51 -3.03
C ASN A 242 -3.68 0.98 -4.39
N SER A 243 -2.39 1.36 -4.49
CA SER A 243 -1.81 1.74 -5.78
C SER A 243 -1.98 0.64 -6.83
N MET A 244 -1.80 -0.63 -6.44
CA MET A 244 -1.99 -1.78 -7.33
C MET A 244 -3.42 -1.87 -7.86
N GLY A 245 -4.41 -1.81 -6.96
CA GLY A 245 -5.83 -1.85 -7.34
C GLY A 245 -6.23 -0.69 -8.24
N LEU A 246 -5.80 0.52 -7.90
CA LEU A 246 -6.04 1.72 -8.71
C LEU A 246 -5.38 1.62 -10.09
N GLY A 247 -4.13 1.16 -10.16
CA GLY A 247 -3.44 0.93 -11.42
C GLY A 247 -4.11 -0.12 -12.32
N MET A 248 -4.81 -1.09 -11.71
CA MET A 248 -5.60 -2.09 -12.44
C MET A 248 -6.96 -1.56 -12.91
N ILE A 249 -7.56 -0.62 -12.18
CA ILE A 249 -8.77 0.12 -12.63
C ILE A 249 -8.42 0.97 -13.85
N GLY A 250 -7.22 1.59 -13.86
CA GLY A 250 -6.77 2.49 -14.92
C GLY A 250 -7.38 3.88 -14.80
N GLY A 251 -7.18 4.69 -15.84
CA GLY A 251 -7.63 6.08 -15.92
C GLY A 251 -6.49 7.04 -16.30
N GLY A 252 -6.79 8.32 -16.49
CA GLY A 252 -5.79 9.37 -16.73
C GLY A 252 -4.96 9.71 -15.49
N SER A 253 -3.91 10.50 -15.63
CA SER A 253 -3.10 11.00 -14.52
C SER A 253 -3.75 12.23 -13.85
N LEU A 254 -3.24 12.63 -12.68
CA LEU A 254 -3.62 13.91 -12.07
C LEU A 254 -3.25 15.09 -12.98
N ASP A 255 -2.11 15.02 -13.65
CA ASP A 255 -1.67 16.07 -14.58
C ASP A 255 -2.67 16.26 -15.73
N ASP A 256 -3.22 15.15 -16.24
CA ASP A 256 -4.25 15.20 -17.27
C ASP A 256 -5.56 15.81 -16.72
N ALA A 257 -5.98 15.43 -15.51
CA ALA A 257 -7.16 16.00 -14.85
C ALA A 257 -7.03 17.51 -14.64
N LEU A 258 -5.88 17.95 -14.12
CA LEU A 258 -5.62 19.40 -13.94
C LEU A 258 -5.64 20.14 -15.28
N THR A 259 -5.12 19.54 -16.33
CA THR A 259 -5.16 20.14 -17.69
C THR A 259 -6.58 20.26 -18.22
N GLU A 260 -7.48 19.31 -17.93
CA GLU A 260 -8.91 19.44 -18.30
C GLU A 260 -9.56 20.65 -17.64
N LEU A 261 -9.26 20.88 -16.34
CA LEU A 261 -9.76 22.04 -15.61
C LEU A 261 -9.11 23.35 -16.07
N GLU A 262 -7.78 23.37 -16.22
CA GLU A 262 -7.00 24.54 -16.66
C GLU A 262 -7.46 25.07 -18.01
N THR A 263 -7.85 24.19 -18.90
CA THR A 263 -8.31 24.52 -20.26
C THR A 263 -9.81 24.75 -20.36
N GLY A 264 -10.56 24.59 -19.26
CA GLY A 264 -12.02 24.75 -19.23
C GLY A 264 -12.79 23.67 -20.01
N ARG A 265 -12.15 22.54 -20.31
CA ARG A 265 -12.82 21.38 -20.93
C ARG A 265 -13.70 20.62 -19.95
N ALA A 266 -13.37 20.65 -18.65
CA ALA A 266 -14.22 20.16 -17.59
C ALA A 266 -14.71 21.35 -16.74
N ASP A 267 -15.98 21.31 -16.33
CA ASP A 267 -16.64 22.35 -15.54
C ASP A 267 -17.11 21.85 -14.17
N ALA A 268 -16.93 20.56 -13.88
CA ALA A 268 -17.15 20.01 -12.55
C ALA A 268 -16.10 18.94 -12.24
N VAL A 269 -15.70 18.85 -10.97
CA VAL A 269 -14.75 17.86 -10.47
C VAL A 269 -15.21 17.25 -9.16
N VAL A 270 -15.10 15.92 -9.06
CA VAL A 270 -15.29 15.14 -7.84
C VAL A 270 -13.97 14.57 -7.40
N VAL A 271 -13.49 14.95 -6.22
CA VAL A 271 -12.22 14.47 -5.64
C VAL A 271 -12.52 13.46 -4.54
N LEU A 272 -11.94 12.27 -4.66
CA LEU A 272 -12.13 11.16 -3.75
C LEU A 272 -10.90 10.95 -2.86
N GLU A 273 -11.03 11.10 -1.54
CA GLU A 273 -10.05 10.73 -0.51
C GLU A 273 -8.59 11.04 -0.89
N ASN A 274 -8.34 12.21 -1.46
CA ASN A 274 -7.03 12.54 -2.04
C ASN A 274 -6.58 13.96 -1.69
N ASP A 275 -5.38 14.05 -1.15
CA ASP A 275 -4.68 15.33 -0.96
C ASP A 275 -3.84 15.63 -2.21
N LEU A 276 -4.44 16.38 -3.14
CA LEU A 276 -3.83 16.66 -4.44
C LEU A 276 -2.52 17.45 -4.33
N HIS A 277 -2.35 18.26 -3.28
CA HIS A 277 -1.10 19.00 -3.03
C HIS A 277 0.10 18.08 -2.76
N ARG A 278 -0.13 16.82 -2.43
CA ARG A 278 0.95 15.82 -2.28
C ARG A 278 1.42 15.23 -3.61
N HIS A 279 0.66 15.43 -4.68
CA HIS A 279 0.90 14.84 -6.00
C HIS A 279 1.24 15.88 -7.08
N ALA A 280 0.93 17.15 -6.83
CA ALA A 280 1.25 18.28 -7.71
C ALA A 280 1.52 19.54 -6.88
N SER A 281 2.06 20.58 -7.51
CA SER A 281 2.28 21.86 -6.81
C SER A 281 0.95 22.49 -6.36
N ALA A 282 0.89 22.96 -5.11
CA ALA A 282 -0.31 23.58 -4.57
C ALA A 282 -0.85 24.70 -5.44
N ALA A 283 0.03 25.58 -5.92
CA ALA A 283 -0.36 26.69 -6.79
C ALA A 283 -1.07 26.24 -8.09
N ARG A 284 -0.62 25.13 -8.70
CA ARG A 284 -1.27 24.57 -9.89
C ARG A 284 -2.63 23.96 -9.55
N VAL A 285 -2.68 23.19 -8.46
CA VAL A 285 -3.93 22.53 -8.00
C VAL A 285 -4.98 23.59 -7.71
N ASP A 286 -4.65 24.61 -6.89
CA ASP A 286 -5.58 25.68 -6.51
C ASP A 286 -6.05 26.48 -7.72
N ALA A 287 -5.14 26.82 -8.64
CA ALA A 287 -5.50 27.53 -9.85
C ALA A 287 -6.43 26.72 -10.78
N ALA A 288 -6.22 25.40 -10.86
CA ALA A 288 -7.08 24.52 -11.66
C ALA A 288 -8.46 24.36 -11.02
N LEU A 289 -8.52 24.10 -9.70
CA LEU A 289 -9.79 23.97 -8.98
C LEU A 289 -10.60 25.26 -8.99
N ALA A 290 -9.96 26.42 -8.90
CA ALA A 290 -10.64 27.72 -8.96
C ALA A 290 -11.37 27.99 -10.30
N LYS A 291 -11.03 27.24 -11.36
CA LYS A 291 -11.71 27.34 -12.66
C LYS A 291 -12.97 26.46 -12.77
N ALA A 292 -13.11 25.49 -11.85
CA ALA A 292 -14.25 24.58 -11.86
C ALA A 292 -15.47 25.25 -11.15
N PRO A 293 -16.62 25.41 -11.81
CA PRO A 293 -17.85 25.90 -11.17
C PRO A 293 -18.36 24.99 -10.05
N LEU A 294 -18.02 23.72 -10.06
CA LEU A 294 -18.28 22.79 -8.96
C LEU A 294 -17.04 22.00 -8.61
N VAL A 295 -16.64 22.09 -7.35
CA VAL A 295 -15.66 21.19 -6.71
C VAL A 295 -16.36 20.45 -5.57
N LEU A 296 -16.51 19.15 -5.72
CA LEU A 296 -17.05 18.25 -4.70
C LEU A 296 -15.91 17.39 -4.16
N VAL A 297 -15.78 17.33 -2.83
CA VAL A 297 -14.77 16.51 -2.15
C VAL A 297 -15.47 15.47 -1.27
N VAL A 298 -15.03 14.22 -1.40
CA VAL A 298 -15.45 13.10 -0.56
C VAL A 298 -14.21 12.60 0.16
N ASP A 299 -14.04 12.91 1.45
CA ASP A 299 -12.85 12.53 2.22
C ASP A 299 -13.18 12.39 3.70
N HIS A 300 -12.42 11.57 4.41
CA HIS A 300 -12.44 11.39 5.86
C HIS A 300 -11.41 12.29 6.59
N GLN A 301 -10.52 12.95 5.85
CA GLN A 301 -9.52 13.85 6.38
C GLN A 301 -9.72 15.25 5.82
N ARG A 302 -9.54 16.27 6.69
CA ARG A 302 -9.53 17.65 6.24
C ARG A 302 -8.23 17.92 5.47
N THR A 303 -8.35 18.25 4.20
CA THR A 303 -7.26 18.63 3.31
C THR A 303 -7.41 20.08 2.87
N ALA A 304 -6.31 20.71 2.43
CA ALA A 304 -6.34 22.11 2.00
C ALA A 304 -7.26 22.34 0.77
N ILE A 305 -7.44 21.34 -0.08
CA ILE A 305 -8.35 21.45 -1.25
C ILE A 305 -9.82 21.70 -0.86
N MET A 306 -10.20 21.36 0.39
CA MET A 306 -11.57 21.61 0.88
C MET A 306 -11.88 23.10 1.03
N GLU A 307 -10.87 23.97 1.12
CA GLU A 307 -11.06 25.42 1.15
C GLU A 307 -11.63 25.95 -0.18
N ASN A 308 -11.37 25.23 -1.28
CA ASN A 308 -11.90 25.53 -2.61
C ASN A 308 -13.15 24.67 -2.95
N ALA A 309 -13.61 23.83 -2.03
CA ALA A 309 -14.73 22.96 -2.29
C ALA A 309 -16.09 23.67 -2.13
N HIS A 310 -16.99 23.43 -3.07
CA HIS A 310 -18.38 23.90 -3.01
C HIS A 310 -19.24 22.97 -2.15
N LEU A 311 -18.87 21.69 -2.10
CA LEU A 311 -19.50 20.69 -1.24
C LEU A 311 -18.48 19.68 -0.75
N VAL A 312 -18.55 19.35 0.53
CA VAL A 312 -17.75 18.30 1.16
C VAL A 312 -18.70 17.25 1.75
N LEU A 313 -18.48 16.00 1.38
CA LEU A 313 -19.18 14.84 1.95
C LEU A 313 -18.20 14.10 2.89
N SER A 314 -18.60 13.95 4.14
CA SER A 314 -17.79 13.27 5.15
C SER A 314 -17.77 11.76 4.89
N ALA A 315 -16.64 11.25 4.43
CA ALA A 315 -16.42 9.82 4.24
C ALA A 315 -16.05 9.12 5.55
N ALA A 316 -16.39 7.85 5.65
CA ALA A 316 -15.91 6.98 6.71
C ALA A 316 -14.43 6.66 6.51
N SER A 317 -13.67 6.61 7.61
CA SER A 317 -12.26 6.16 7.58
C SER A 317 -12.19 4.64 7.35
N PHE A 318 -10.97 4.11 7.15
CA PHE A 318 -10.77 2.66 6.99
C PHE A 318 -11.23 1.82 8.20
N ALA A 319 -11.30 2.42 9.40
CA ALA A 319 -11.81 1.76 10.60
C ALA A 319 -13.35 1.77 10.67
N GLU A 320 -13.98 2.69 9.98
CA GLU A 320 -15.42 2.95 9.98
C GLU A 320 -16.12 2.44 8.71
N SER A 321 -15.35 1.80 7.80
CA SER A 321 -15.84 1.35 6.51
C SER A 321 -15.40 -0.08 6.19
N ASP A 322 -16.07 -0.64 5.20
CA ASP A 322 -15.66 -1.86 4.51
C ASP A 322 -15.07 -1.50 3.15
N GLY A 323 -14.12 -2.32 2.68
CA GLY A 323 -13.55 -2.13 1.35
C GLY A 323 -12.53 -3.20 1.00
N THR A 324 -12.05 -3.15 -0.25
CA THR A 324 -11.03 -4.05 -0.77
C THR A 324 -9.83 -3.26 -1.29
N VAL A 325 -8.64 -3.74 -0.99
CA VAL A 325 -7.37 -3.23 -1.52
C VAL A 325 -6.56 -4.36 -2.13
N ILE A 326 -5.71 -4.05 -3.10
CA ILE A 326 -4.78 -5.02 -3.69
C ILE A 326 -3.36 -4.68 -3.26
N ASN A 327 -2.70 -5.65 -2.61
CA ASN A 327 -1.34 -5.51 -2.11
C ASN A 327 -0.29 -5.72 -3.22
N ASN A 328 0.99 -5.56 -2.86
CA ASN A 328 2.12 -5.71 -3.78
C ASN A 328 2.29 -7.14 -4.35
N GLU A 329 1.66 -8.15 -3.76
CA GLU A 329 1.63 -9.53 -4.27
C GLU A 329 0.55 -9.73 -5.34
N GLY A 330 -0.28 -8.72 -5.62
CA GLY A 330 -1.48 -8.85 -6.45
C GLY A 330 -2.64 -9.54 -5.74
N ARG A 331 -2.60 -9.64 -4.41
CA ARG A 331 -3.65 -10.26 -3.61
C ARG A 331 -4.68 -9.22 -3.20
N ALA A 332 -5.94 -9.46 -3.50
CA ALA A 332 -7.05 -8.70 -2.97
C ALA A 332 -7.27 -9.05 -1.49
N GLN A 333 -7.38 -8.03 -0.66
CA GLN A 333 -7.61 -8.16 0.76
C GLN A 333 -8.73 -7.22 1.18
N ARG A 334 -9.75 -7.80 1.81
CA ARG A 334 -10.90 -7.04 2.33
C ARG A 334 -10.61 -6.59 3.74
N PHE A 335 -10.94 -5.35 4.06
CA PHE A 335 -11.02 -4.83 5.41
C PHE A 335 -12.49 -4.63 5.79
N PHE A 336 -12.78 -4.73 7.08
CA PHE A 336 -14.13 -4.67 7.61
C PHE A 336 -14.25 -3.54 8.62
N GLN A 337 -15.44 -2.93 8.69
CA GLN A 337 -15.77 -1.94 9.70
C GLN A 337 -15.54 -2.51 11.10
N VAL A 338 -14.78 -1.81 11.92
CA VAL A 338 -14.51 -2.15 13.32
C VAL A 338 -15.08 -1.13 14.29
N TYR A 339 -15.47 0.04 13.81
CA TYR A 339 -16.03 1.13 14.58
C TYR A 339 -17.23 1.73 13.87
N ASP A 340 -18.34 1.90 14.59
CA ASP A 340 -19.53 2.58 14.08
C ASP A 340 -19.76 3.86 14.90
N PRO A 341 -19.50 5.05 14.35
CA PRO A 341 -19.66 6.31 15.07
C PRO A 341 -21.12 6.58 15.44
N SER A 342 -22.09 6.04 14.69
CA SER A 342 -23.53 6.22 14.99
C SER A 342 -23.95 5.53 16.29
N TYR A 343 -23.16 4.56 16.78
CA TYR A 343 -23.36 3.95 18.08
C TYR A 343 -23.20 4.92 19.24
N TYR A 344 -22.35 5.94 19.09
CA TYR A 344 -22.08 6.95 20.11
C TYR A 344 -22.87 8.25 19.88
N ASP A 345 -23.08 8.62 18.63
CA ASP A 345 -23.89 9.78 18.21
C ASP A 345 -24.73 9.41 17.00
N SER A 346 -26.02 9.17 17.23
CA SER A 346 -26.99 8.81 16.19
C SER A 346 -27.21 9.91 15.14
N ASN A 347 -26.75 11.14 15.39
CA ASN A 347 -26.83 12.23 14.42
C ASN A 347 -25.64 12.24 13.45
N THR A 348 -24.62 11.42 13.71
CA THR A 348 -23.47 11.32 12.81
C THR A 348 -23.90 10.73 11.47
N VAL A 349 -23.73 11.53 10.42
CA VAL A 349 -23.95 11.08 9.03
C VAL A 349 -22.61 10.90 8.36
N MET A 350 -22.07 9.69 8.45
CA MET A 350 -20.81 9.30 7.84
C MET A 350 -21.06 8.00 7.07
N LEU A 351 -20.73 7.99 5.78
CA LEU A 351 -20.90 6.82 4.92
C LEU A 351 -19.59 6.49 4.22
N GLU A 352 -19.44 5.27 3.82
CA GLU A 352 -18.34 4.87 2.94
C GLU A 352 -18.38 5.69 1.65
N SER A 353 -17.23 6.04 1.12
CA SER A 353 -17.15 6.88 -0.08
C SER A 353 -17.90 6.30 -1.27
N TRP A 354 -17.86 4.98 -1.45
CA TRP A 354 -18.60 4.33 -2.53
C TRP A 354 -20.13 4.50 -2.37
N ARG A 355 -20.66 4.54 -1.14
CA ARG A 355 -22.09 4.79 -0.88
C ARG A 355 -22.49 6.22 -1.23
N TRP A 356 -21.65 7.20 -0.83
CA TRP A 356 -21.87 8.58 -1.21
C TRP A 356 -21.92 8.75 -2.74
N LEU A 357 -20.92 8.20 -3.43
CA LEU A 357 -20.79 8.32 -4.87
C LEU A 357 -21.90 7.58 -5.62
N HIS A 358 -22.28 6.39 -5.15
CA HIS A 358 -23.39 5.64 -5.76
C HIS A 358 -24.74 6.30 -5.51
N SER A 359 -24.99 6.83 -4.31
CA SER A 359 -26.19 7.59 -4.01
C SER A 359 -26.30 8.84 -4.89
N LEU A 360 -25.19 9.55 -5.06
CA LEU A 360 -25.12 10.72 -5.95
C LEU A 360 -25.37 10.31 -7.41
N HIS A 361 -24.76 9.24 -7.88
CA HIS A 361 -24.96 8.70 -9.23
C HIS A 361 -26.43 8.30 -9.47
N SER A 362 -27.04 7.62 -8.51
CA SER A 362 -28.45 7.23 -8.57
C SER A 362 -29.38 8.45 -8.60
N THR A 363 -29.07 9.48 -7.78
CA THR A 363 -29.80 10.75 -7.78
C THR A 363 -29.66 11.49 -9.12
N VAL A 364 -28.45 11.55 -9.68
CA VAL A 364 -28.19 12.16 -11.00
C VAL A 364 -29.01 11.48 -12.09
N GLN A 365 -29.08 10.15 -12.06
CA GLN A 365 -29.83 9.35 -13.05
C GLN A 365 -31.33 9.19 -12.73
N SER A 366 -31.82 9.71 -11.60
CA SER A 366 -33.18 9.53 -11.12
C SER A 366 -33.60 8.06 -11.03
N ARG A 367 -32.69 7.21 -10.54
CA ARG A 367 -32.91 5.76 -10.30
C ARG A 367 -32.78 5.41 -8.82
N GLU A 368 -33.28 4.24 -8.46
CA GLU A 368 -33.10 3.71 -7.11
C GLU A 368 -31.63 3.31 -6.82
N VAL A 369 -31.27 3.35 -5.53
CA VAL A 369 -29.96 2.88 -5.05
C VAL A 369 -29.99 1.36 -4.99
N ASP A 370 -29.23 0.70 -5.87
CA ASP A 370 -29.18 -0.76 -6.01
C ASP A 370 -27.97 -1.39 -5.31
N TRP A 371 -26.88 -0.62 -5.10
CA TRP A 371 -25.75 -1.11 -4.29
C TRP A 371 -25.98 -0.83 -2.80
N THR A 372 -26.52 -1.81 -2.11
CA THR A 372 -26.81 -1.72 -0.66
C THR A 372 -25.75 -2.41 0.19
N GLN A 373 -24.96 -3.29 -0.42
CA GLN A 373 -23.86 -4.05 0.23
C GLN A 373 -22.61 -3.98 -0.63
N LEU A 374 -21.46 -4.15 0.02
CA LEU A 374 -20.17 -4.13 -0.65
C LEU A 374 -20.05 -5.19 -1.77
N ASP A 375 -20.66 -6.37 -1.57
CA ASP A 375 -20.63 -7.45 -2.56
C ASP A 375 -21.36 -7.06 -3.86
N HIS A 376 -22.39 -6.21 -3.80
CA HIS A 376 -23.05 -5.68 -5.00
C HIS A 376 -22.10 -4.80 -5.83
N VAL A 377 -21.25 -4.02 -5.15
CA VAL A 377 -20.22 -3.22 -5.82
C VAL A 377 -19.15 -4.12 -6.43
N ILE A 378 -18.71 -5.16 -5.69
CA ILE A 378 -17.75 -6.13 -6.20
C ILE A 378 -18.27 -6.85 -7.44
N ASP A 379 -19.54 -7.22 -7.46
CA ASP A 379 -20.15 -7.82 -8.65
C ASP A 379 -20.08 -6.89 -9.86
N ALA A 380 -20.40 -5.62 -9.68
CA ALA A 380 -20.32 -4.61 -10.74
C ALA A 380 -18.85 -4.35 -11.17
N VAL A 381 -17.90 -4.35 -10.21
CA VAL A 381 -16.47 -4.24 -10.51
C VAL A 381 -16.02 -5.37 -11.43
N VAL A 382 -16.36 -6.61 -11.09
CA VAL A 382 -15.91 -7.80 -11.84
C VAL A 382 -16.55 -7.84 -13.22
N GLU A 383 -17.82 -7.45 -13.34
CA GLU A 383 -18.53 -7.37 -14.63
C GLU A 383 -17.86 -6.40 -15.60
N LYS A 384 -17.48 -5.21 -15.11
CA LYS A 384 -16.93 -4.14 -15.96
C LYS A 384 -15.41 -4.17 -16.09
N LEU A 385 -14.71 -4.78 -15.13
CA LEU A 385 -13.26 -4.88 -15.05
C LEU A 385 -12.83 -6.35 -14.88
N PRO A 386 -12.90 -7.18 -15.92
CA PRO A 386 -12.61 -8.62 -15.83
C PRO A 386 -11.22 -8.95 -15.30
N GLN A 387 -10.25 -8.03 -15.42
CA GLN A 387 -8.91 -8.19 -14.85
C GLN A 387 -8.91 -8.23 -13.31
N LEU A 388 -10.00 -7.83 -12.67
CA LEU A 388 -10.21 -7.90 -11.23
C LEU A 388 -11.10 -9.09 -10.80
N ALA A 389 -11.44 -10.01 -11.70
CA ALA A 389 -12.36 -11.12 -11.41
C ALA A 389 -11.95 -11.96 -10.18
N GLY A 390 -10.64 -12.12 -9.95
CA GLY A 390 -10.11 -12.87 -8.80
C GLY A 390 -10.45 -12.26 -7.41
N ILE A 391 -11.02 -11.05 -7.36
CA ILE A 391 -11.43 -10.45 -6.08
C ILE A 391 -12.52 -11.29 -5.40
N LYS A 392 -13.44 -11.89 -6.16
CA LYS A 392 -14.50 -12.74 -5.61
C LYS A 392 -13.96 -13.98 -4.90
N ASP A 393 -12.87 -14.56 -5.43
CA ASP A 393 -12.26 -15.77 -4.88
C ASP A 393 -11.27 -15.46 -3.74
N ALA A 394 -10.64 -14.27 -3.79
CA ALA A 394 -9.57 -13.90 -2.87
C ALA A 394 -10.05 -13.19 -1.59
N ALA A 395 -11.19 -12.53 -1.63
CA ALA A 395 -11.77 -11.79 -0.51
C ALA A 395 -13.04 -12.48 0.00
N PRO A 396 -13.22 -12.63 1.32
CA PRO A 396 -14.48 -13.17 1.84
C PRO A 396 -15.64 -12.19 1.54
N GLU A 397 -16.85 -12.73 1.50
CA GLU A 397 -18.08 -11.93 1.39
C GLU A 397 -18.22 -10.91 2.53
N ALA A 398 -19.00 -9.84 2.34
CA ALA A 398 -19.17 -8.77 3.33
C ALA A 398 -19.76 -9.24 4.66
N SER A 399 -20.59 -10.31 4.62
CA SER A 399 -21.19 -10.92 5.82
C SER A 399 -20.24 -11.86 6.57
N PHE A 400 -19.04 -12.15 6.04
CA PHE A 400 -18.10 -13.07 6.67
C PHE A 400 -17.78 -12.66 8.10
N ARG A 401 -17.96 -13.62 9.03
CA ARG A 401 -17.58 -13.49 10.44
C ARG A 401 -17.09 -14.84 10.93
N ILE A 402 -16.01 -14.84 11.71
CA ILE A 402 -15.52 -16.07 12.36
C ILE A 402 -16.39 -16.33 13.59
N ARG A 403 -17.19 -17.39 13.56
CA ARG A 403 -18.05 -17.77 14.68
C ARG A 403 -17.22 -18.08 15.93
N GLY A 404 -17.65 -17.55 17.06
CA GLY A 404 -17.02 -17.80 18.37
C GLY A 404 -15.71 -17.02 18.60
N GLN A 405 -15.22 -16.27 17.64
CA GLN A 405 -14.09 -15.38 17.87
C GLN A 405 -14.59 -14.10 18.56
N LYS A 406 -14.20 -13.94 19.82
CA LYS A 406 -14.28 -12.62 20.46
C LYS A 406 -13.02 -11.86 20.10
N LEU A 407 -13.16 -10.82 19.31
CA LEU A 407 -12.10 -9.83 19.16
C LEU A 407 -12.00 -9.07 20.47
N ALA A 408 -10.83 -9.15 21.12
CA ALA A 408 -10.56 -8.32 22.28
C ALA A 408 -10.51 -6.86 21.79
N ARG A 409 -11.46 -6.05 22.21
CA ARG A 409 -11.50 -4.61 21.91
C ARG A 409 -10.44 -3.84 22.71
N GLU A 410 -10.00 -4.43 23.82
CA GLU A 410 -8.90 -3.92 24.61
C GLU A 410 -7.77 -4.96 24.68
N PRO A 411 -6.50 -4.54 24.68
CA PRO A 411 -5.40 -5.46 24.91
C PRO A 411 -5.49 -6.02 26.32
N HIS A 412 -5.05 -7.24 26.51
CA HIS A 412 -4.91 -7.83 27.85
C HIS A 412 -3.99 -7.01 28.76
N ARG A 413 -3.14 -6.23 28.17
CA ARG A 413 -2.28 -5.25 28.80
C ARG A 413 -2.66 -3.86 28.24
N TYR A 414 -3.13 -2.97 29.10
CA TYR A 414 -3.47 -1.60 28.72
C TYR A 414 -2.28 -0.84 28.17
N SER A 415 -1.14 -0.98 28.85
CA SER A 415 0.11 -0.43 28.37
C SER A 415 1.09 -1.56 28.05
N GLY A 416 1.41 -1.75 26.79
CA GLY A 416 2.52 -2.61 26.36
C GLY A 416 3.91 -2.08 26.79
N ARG A 417 3.95 -0.96 27.52
CA ARG A 417 5.15 -0.19 27.86
C ARG A 417 5.47 -0.18 29.35
N THR A 418 4.77 -0.93 30.18
CA THR A 418 5.00 -0.92 31.63
C THR A 418 6.46 -1.15 31.98
N ALA A 419 7.08 -2.16 31.42
CA ALA A 419 8.50 -2.45 31.62
C ALA A 419 9.44 -1.38 31.08
N MET A 420 9.04 -0.66 30.02
CA MET A 420 9.85 0.38 29.37
C MET A 420 9.73 1.73 30.09
N ARG A 421 8.70 1.94 30.86
CA ARG A 421 8.41 3.20 31.57
C ARG A 421 8.35 3.05 33.08
N ALA A 422 8.74 1.93 33.62
CA ALA A 422 8.72 1.67 35.05
C ALA A 422 9.51 2.71 35.88
N ASN A 423 10.54 3.30 35.29
CA ASN A 423 11.32 4.37 35.88
C ASN A 423 10.64 5.75 35.86
N ILE A 424 9.60 5.91 35.04
CA ILE A 424 8.87 7.19 34.88
C ILE A 424 7.53 7.15 35.60
N SER A 425 6.88 5.99 35.59
CA SER A 425 5.58 5.81 36.22
C SER A 425 5.55 4.45 36.93
N VAL A 426 5.43 4.50 38.26
CA VAL A 426 5.30 3.31 39.11
C VAL A 426 3.92 2.67 38.96
N HIS A 427 2.94 3.43 38.50
CA HIS A 427 1.57 2.97 38.31
C HIS A 427 1.14 3.16 36.87
N GLU A 428 0.54 2.12 36.30
CA GLU A 428 -0.14 2.26 35.03
C GLU A 428 -1.31 3.25 35.14
N PRO A 429 -1.57 4.04 34.09
CA PRO A 429 -2.79 4.82 34.03
C PRO A 429 -3.99 3.87 34.16
N ARG A 430 -5.02 4.32 34.86
CA ARG A 430 -6.27 3.55 34.95
C ARG A 430 -6.81 3.29 33.55
N GLN A 431 -7.13 2.05 33.28
CA GLN A 431 -7.81 1.69 32.05
C GLN A 431 -9.20 2.32 32.01
N PRO A 432 -9.58 2.95 30.90
CA PRO A 432 -10.98 3.26 30.65
C PRO A 432 -11.76 1.94 30.60
N GLN A 433 -12.92 1.92 31.26
CA GLN A 433 -13.79 0.75 31.22
C GLN A 433 -14.60 0.78 29.93
N ASP A 434 -14.39 -0.21 29.07
CA ASP A 434 -15.28 -0.50 27.97
C ASP A 434 -16.52 -1.24 28.52
N LYS A 435 -17.72 -0.81 28.14
CA LYS A 435 -18.97 -1.43 28.57
C LYS A 435 -19.10 -2.87 28.09
N ASP A 436 -18.42 -3.22 27.01
CA ASP A 436 -18.48 -4.52 26.36
C ASP A 436 -17.37 -5.49 26.81
N THR A 437 -16.43 -5.06 27.67
CA THR A 437 -15.37 -5.92 28.19
C THR A 437 -15.46 -6.12 29.70
N MET A 438 -15.17 -7.35 30.13
CA MET A 438 -14.99 -7.67 31.54
C MET A 438 -13.58 -7.38 32.06
N PHE A 439 -12.66 -7.01 31.18
CA PHE A 439 -11.24 -6.84 31.49
C PHE A 439 -10.89 -5.37 31.73
N ALA A 440 -11.06 -4.92 32.96
CA ALA A 440 -10.66 -3.57 33.40
C ALA A 440 -9.51 -3.66 34.42
N PHE A 441 -8.44 -4.38 34.07
CA PHE A 441 -7.30 -4.59 34.96
C PHE A 441 -5.96 -4.54 34.20
N SER A 442 -4.90 -4.19 34.90
CA SER A 442 -3.54 -4.21 34.36
C SER A 442 -2.98 -5.65 34.29
N MET A 443 -1.88 -5.82 33.55
CA MET A 443 -1.17 -7.10 33.49
C MET A 443 -0.61 -7.56 34.84
N GLU A 444 -0.39 -6.64 35.74
CA GLU A 444 0.07 -6.92 37.10
C GLU A 444 -1.04 -7.45 38.02
N GLY A 445 -2.24 -7.70 37.49
CA GLY A 445 -3.35 -8.28 38.20
C GLY A 445 -4.11 -7.29 39.09
N ASN A 446 -3.87 -6.02 38.98
CA ASN A 446 -4.60 -4.99 39.73
C ASN A 446 -6.01 -4.81 39.17
N ASN A 447 -6.86 -5.78 39.50
CA ASN A 447 -8.30 -5.62 39.33
C ASN A 447 -8.78 -4.63 40.40
N GLN A 448 -9.23 -3.46 39.97
CA GLN A 448 -9.84 -2.46 40.84
C GLN A 448 -11.37 -2.42 40.62
N PRO A 449 -12.13 -3.38 41.11
CA PRO A 449 -13.59 -3.41 40.92
C PRO A 449 -14.30 -2.22 41.53
N SER A 450 -13.63 -1.51 42.42
CA SER A 450 -14.12 -0.28 43.07
C SER A 450 -13.63 1.00 42.40
N ALA A 451 -12.79 0.91 41.35
CA ALA A 451 -12.38 2.10 40.61
C ALA A 451 -13.62 2.74 39.97
N PRO A 452 -13.81 4.06 40.11
CA PRO A 452 -14.91 4.73 39.44
C PRO A 452 -14.76 4.47 37.95
N ARG A 453 -15.86 4.06 37.31
CA ARG A 453 -15.88 3.86 35.86
C ARG A 453 -15.42 5.15 35.21
N SER A 454 -14.34 5.10 34.48
CA SER A 454 -13.86 6.23 33.73
C SER A 454 -14.93 6.57 32.70
N GLN A 455 -15.53 7.74 32.84
CA GLN A 455 -16.42 8.31 31.83
C GLN A 455 -15.66 9.13 30.79
N ILE A 456 -14.33 8.99 30.79
CA ILE A 456 -13.53 9.68 29.78
C ILE A 456 -13.76 8.90 28.47
N PRO A 457 -14.44 9.51 27.48
CA PRO A 457 -14.51 8.92 26.15
C PRO A 457 -13.09 8.77 25.63
N PHE A 458 -12.83 7.70 24.92
CA PHE A 458 -11.56 7.53 24.24
C PHE A 458 -11.32 8.78 23.38
N ALA A 459 -10.37 9.60 23.78
CA ALA A 459 -9.83 10.62 22.91
C ALA A 459 -8.80 9.93 22.02
N TRP A 460 -9.17 9.69 20.80
CA TRP A 460 -8.29 9.23 19.75
C TRP A 460 -7.58 10.41 19.11
#